data_b1e0f0f55e88ff441f940cb873fe8746
#
_entry.id   b1e0f0f55e88ff441f940cb873fe8746
#
_cell.length_a   1.000
_cell.length_b   1.000
_cell.length_c   1.000
_cell.angle_alpha   90.00
_cell.angle_beta   90.00
_cell.angle_gamma   90.00
#
_symmetry.space_group_name_H-M   'P 1'
#
loop_
_entity.id
_entity.type
_entity.pdbx_description
1 polymer ?
#
loop_
_entity_poly.entity_id
_entity_poly.type
_entity_poly.pdbx_seq_one_letter_code
_entity_poly.pdbx_strand_id
1 'polypeptide(L)' 'MRLFILGGTGGTGKQIVSQALEAGHDVTVLARDRARCGAEQPRRRVIVGDLQNGAALADAMRGQDVAISAIGRGY' A
#
# COMPACT_ATOMS: atom_id res chain seq x y z
N MET A 1 -5.01 -12.66 4.49
CA MET A 1 -3.72 -12.08 4.88
C MET A 1 -3.79 -10.58 4.94
N ARG A 2 -2.98 -10.00 5.76
CA ARG A 2 -2.79 -8.54 5.81
C ARG A 2 -1.53 -8.20 5.04
N LEU A 3 -1.69 -7.47 3.95
CA LEU A 3 -0.58 -7.10 3.08
C LEU A 3 -0.29 -5.62 3.19
N PHE A 4 0.98 -5.29 3.32
CA PHE A 4 1.44 -3.91 3.31
C PHE A 4 2.15 -3.65 2.00
N ILE A 5 1.73 -2.61 1.26
CA ILE A 5 2.27 -2.33 -0.06
C ILE A 5 2.85 -0.93 -0.08
N LEU A 6 4.13 -0.84 -0.39
CA LEU A 6 4.82 0.41 -0.62
C LEU A 6 4.68 0.79 -2.09
N GLY A 7 4.32 2.03 -2.35
CA GLY A 7 4.21 2.51 -3.72
C GLY A 7 2.99 2.01 -4.46
N GLY A 8 1.88 1.79 -3.75
CA GLY A 8 0.65 1.27 -4.33
C GLY A 8 -0.07 2.21 -5.27
N THR A 9 0.47 3.39 -5.55
CA THR A 9 -0.16 4.37 -6.45
C THR A 9 0.39 4.35 -7.86
N GLY A 10 1.52 3.67 -8.10
CA GLY A 10 2.04 3.47 -9.44
C GLY A 10 1.29 2.37 -10.17
N GLY A 11 1.54 2.22 -11.47
CA GLY A 11 0.85 1.22 -12.29
C GLY A 11 0.97 -0.20 -11.75
N THR A 12 2.20 -0.62 -11.45
CA THR A 12 2.45 -1.96 -10.91
C THR A 12 1.82 -2.10 -9.52
N GLY A 13 1.97 -1.09 -8.69
CA GLY A 13 1.40 -1.12 -7.34
C GLY A 13 -0.11 -1.21 -7.34
N LYS A 14 -0.77 -0.47 -8.23
CA LYS A 14 -2.22 -0.54 -8.34
C LYS A 14 -2.70 -1.92 -8.75
N GLN A 15 -1.99 -2.59 -9.64
CA GLN A 15 -2.34 -3.95 -10.04
C GLN A 15 -2.18 -4.92 -8.88
N ILE A 16 -1.10 -4.79 -8.10
CA ILE A 16 -0.89 -5.63 -6.93
C ILE A 16 -2.02 -5.44 -5.93
N VAL A 17 -2.39 -4.19 -5.65
CA VAL A 17 -3.49 -3.88 -4.74
C VAL A 17 -4.78 -4.50 -5.22
N SER A 18 -5.10 -4.32 -6.50
CA SER A 18 -6.33 -4.85 -7.09
C SER A 18 -6.40 -6.37 -6.98
N GLN A 19 -5.32 -7.04 -7.34
CA GLN A 19 -5.27 -8.50 -7.26
C GLN A 19 -5.37 -9.00 -5.83
N ALA A 20 -4.70 -8.32 -4.90
CA ALA A 20 -4.75 -8.71 -3.50
C ALA A 20 -6.17 -8.57 -2.93
N LEU A 21 -6.85 -7.49 -3.28
CA LEU A 21 -8.23 -7.28 -2.84
C LEU A 21 -9.17 -8.32 -3.43
N GLU A 22 -9.00 -8.65 -4.70
CA GLU A 22 -9.80 -9.69 -5.35
C GLU A 22 -9.59 -11.06 -4.70
N ALA A 23 -8.37 -11.31 -4.22
CA ALA A 23 -8.07 -12.57 -3.54
C ALA A 23 -8.57 -12.60 -2.08
N GLY A 24 -9.18 -11.53 -1.62
CA GLY A 24 -9.76 -11.49 -0.27
C GLY A 24 -8.81 -11.05 0.82
N HIS A 25 -7.69 -10.45 0.47
CA HIS A 25 -6.73 -9.95 1.45
C HIS A 25 -7.08 -8.54 1.90
N ASP A 26 -6.65 -8.19 3.11
CA ASP A 26 -6.69 -6.82 3.60
C ASP A 26 -5.39 -6.14 3.19
N VAL A 27 -5.50 -4.96 2.61
CA VAL A 27 -4.35 -4.26 2.04
C VAL A 27 -4.17 -2.91 2.74
N THR A 28 -2.95 -2.63 3.16
CA THR A 28 -2.54 -1.33 3.66
C THR A 28 -1.52 -0.75 2.70
N VAL A 29 -1.78 0.47 2.25
CA VAL A 29 -0.92 1.17 1.30
C VAL A 29 -0.33 2.39 1.96
N LEU A 30 0.98 2.57 1.85
CA LEU A 30 1.62 3.81 2.23
C LEU A 30 1.76 4.69 0.99
N ALA A 31 1.18 5.87 1.03
CA ALA A 31 1.20 6.80 -0.09
C ALA A 31 1.52 8.20 0.39
N ARG A 32 2.21 8.97 -0.43
CA ARG A 32 2.49 10.36 -0.10
C ARG A 32 1.29 11.25 -0.35
N ASP A 33 0.44 10.87 -1.26
CA ASP A 33 -0.73 11.66 -1.66
C ASP A 33 -1.95 10.73 -1.74
N ARG A 34 -2.89 10.95 -0.83
CA ARG A 34 -4.12 10.15 -0.80
C ARG A 34 -4.92 10.27 -2.09
N ALA A 35 -4.87 11.44 -2.74
CA ALA A 35 -5.63 11.66 -3.96
C ALA A 35 -5.24 10.72 -5.09
N ARG A 36 -4.00 10.24 -5.08
CA ARG A 36 -3.53 9.30 -6.09
C ARG A 36 -4.04 7.88 -5.89
N CYS A 37 -4.61 7.61 -4.73
CA CYS A 37 -5.13 6.28 -4.43
C CYS A 37 -6.51 6.03 -5.03
N GLY A 38 -7.13 7.05 -5.60
CA GLY A 38 -8.46 6.92 -6.16
C GLY A 38 -9.54 6.83 -5.09
N ALA A 39 -10.69 6.29 -5.45
CA ALA A 39 -11.81 6.16 -4.55
C ALA A 39 -11.50 5.16 -3.42
N GLU A 40 -12.10 5.38 -2.26
CA GLU A 40 -11.95 4.45 -1.15
C GLU A 40 -12.51 3.08 -1.51
N GLN A 41 -11.86 2.05 -1.00
CA GLN A 41 -12.29 0.67 -1.23
C GLN A 41 -12.33 -0.07 0.10
N PRO A 42 -13.30 -0.98 0.27
CA PRO A 42 -13.30 -1.84 1.46
C PRO A 42 -12.02 -2.68 1.49
N ARG A 43 -11.52 -2.92 2.68
CA ARG A 43 -10.29 -3.71 2.91
C ARG A 43 -9.01 -3.05 2.40
N ARG A 44 -9.10 -1.86 1.81
CA ARG A 44 -7.90 -1.11 1.47
C ARG A 44 -7.77 0.08 2.39
N ARG A 45 -6.75 0.07 3.21
CA ARG A 45 -6.42 1.16 4.11
C ARG A 45 -5.27 1.96 3.53
N VAL A 46 -5.43 3.27 3.46
CA VAL A 46 -4.38 4.15 2.98
C VAL A 46 -3.80 4.93 4.15
N ILE A 47 -2.50 4.85 4.31
CA ILE A 47 -1.77 5.65 5.29
C ILE A 47 -0.96 6.68 4.51
N VAL A 48 -1.20 7.95 4.79
CA VAL A 48 -0.47 9.03 4.14
C VAL A 48 0.81 9.28 4.91
N GLY A 49 1.94 9.17 4.22
CA GLY A 49 3.23 9.37 4.85
C GLY A 49 4.35 9.24 3.84
N ASP A 50 5.56 9.48 4.33
CA ASP A 50 6.76 9.40 3.52
C ASP A 50 7.61 8.24 4.01
N LEU A 51 8.32 7.58 3.10
CA LEU A 51 9.27 6.52 3.44
C LEU A 51 10.34 7.00 4.41
N GLN A 52 10.64 8.29 4.42
CA GLN A 52 11.61 8.87 5.33
C GLN A 52 11.06 9.05 6.74
N ASN A 53 9.77 8.94 6.92
CA ASN A 53 9.15 8.98 8.24
C ASN A 53 9.10 7.58 8.82
N GLY A 54 10.14 7.22 9.58
CA GLY A 54 10.25 5.89 10.14
C GLY A 54 9.12 5.51 11.11
N ALA A 55 8.58 6.49 11.83
CA ALA A 55 7.48 6.22 12.74
C ALA A 55 6.20 5.85 11.99
N ALA A 56 5.88 6.57 10.92
CA ALA A 56 4.71 6.27 10.11
C ALA A 56 4.87 4.91 9.42
N LEU A 57 6.07 4.61 8.95
CA LEU A 57 6.36 3.33 8.31
C LEU A 57 6.21 2.18 9.30
N ALA A 58 6.76 2.33 10.50
CA ALA A 58 6.66 1.30 11.52
C ALA A 58 5.21 1.04 11.91
N ASP A 59 4.40 2.09 12.06
CA ASP A 59 2.99 1.94 12.37
C ASP A 59 2.25 1.21 11.24
N ALA A 60 2.57 1.56 10.00
CA ALA A 60 1.92 0.94 8.84
C ALA A 60 2.26 -0.55 8.74
N MET A 61 3.46 -0.94 9.12
CA MET A 61 3.91 -2.33 9.05
C MET A 61 3.42 -3.17 10.22
N ARG A 62 2.95 -2.54 11.28
CA ARG A 62 2.52 -3.28 12.47
C ARG A 62 1.31 -4.12 12.15
N GLY A 63 1.35 -5.39 12.52
CA GLY A 63 0.25 -6.32 12.31
C GLY A 63 0.10 -6.82 10.88
N GLN A 64 1.04 -6.52 10.00
CA GLN A 64 1.01 -6.99 8.64
C GLN A 64 1.68 -8.36 8.54
N ASP A 65 1.13 -9.22 7.68
CA ASP A 65 1.69 -10.55 7.47
C ASP A 65 2.82 -10.53 6.43
N VAL A 66 2.69 -9.69 5.40
CA VAL A 66 3.66 -9.59 4.32
C VAL A 66 3.81 -8.13 3.92
N ALA A 67 5.03 -7.72 3.61
CA ALA A 67 5.31 -6.39 3.06
C ALA A 67 5.83 -6.54 1.64
N ILE A 68 5.25 -5.78 0.71
CA ILE A 68 5.61 -5.82 -0.69
C ILE A 68 6.01 -4.41 -1.12
N SER A 69 7.17 -4.28 -1.75
CA SER A 69 7.60 -3.03 -2.34
C SER A 69 7.28 -3.04 -3.82
N ALA A 70 6.43 -2.11 -4.24
CA ALA A 70 6.07 -1.92 -5.63
C ALA A 70 6.66 -0.61 -6.17
N ILE A 71 7.67 -0.08 -5.50
CA ILE A 71 8.34 1.13 -5.93
C ILE A 71 9.20 0.78 -7.14
N GLY A 72 8.68 1.11 -8.31
CA GLY A 72 9.40 0.93 -9.55
C GLY A 72 10.21 2.17 -9.87
N ARG A 73 11.31 1.95 -10.54
CA ARG A 73 12.17 3.01 -11.02
C ARG A 73 12.09 3.19 -12.51
N GLY A 74 11.13 2.59 -13.13
CA GLY A 74 10.99 2.67 -14.57
C GLY A 74 11.99 1.83 -15.34
N TYR A 75 12.56 0.88 -14.71
CA TYR A 75 13.45 -0.04 -15.41
C TYR A 75 12.66 -0.93 -16.35
#